data_0329c89debc5104ac1ea0eb527a4248f
#
_entry.id   0329c89debc5104ac1ea0eb527a4248f
#
_cell.length_a   1.000
_cell.length_b   1.000
_cell.length_c   1.000
_cell.angle_alpha   90.00
_cell.angle_beta   90.00
_cell.angle_gamma   90.00
#
_symmetry.space_group_name_H-M   'P 1'
#
loop_
_entity.id
_entity.type
_entity.pdbx_description
1 polymer ?
#
loop_
_entity_poly.entity_id
_entity_poly.type
_entity_poly.pdbx_seq_one_letter_code
_entity_poly.pdbx_strand_id
1 'polypeptide(L)'
;MHLGVTLGRLFAGLAALVVAGQTDLTGIRPAEAQQPARREISKIAGELYMFRNNFHSSVFAVTPAGIIATDPINADAARWLKAELQTRFNQPVRYLIYSHDHADHVSGGEVFADTAVVIAHENATPVIIGEKRPTAVPQVTFSDRMTIELGGTAVELTYPGRNHSNNSIVMRFPNERVLFAVDFIPVDSIAFRDFPDSYLDDWIESLKKVED
;
A
#
# COMPACT_ATOMS: atom_id res chain seq x y z
N MET A 1 -42.33 -54.08 66.93
CA MET A 1 -42.29 -53.16 65.74
C MET A 1 -40.95 -52.45 65.74
N HIS A 2 -40.01 -52.95 64.96
CA HIS A 2 -38.68 -52.40 64.86
C HIS A 2 -38.51 -51.82 63.43
N LEU A 3 -38.31 -50.53 63.34
CA LEU A 3 -37.90 -49.90 62.11
C LEU A 3 -36.37 -49.88 62.08
N GLY A 4 -35.80 -50.58 61.13
CA GLY A 4 -34.39 -50.49 60.82
C GLY A 4 -34.11 -49.35 59.80
N VAL A 5 -33.25 -48.42 60.14
CA VAL A 5 -32.76 -47.37 59.24
C VAL A 5 -31.40 -47.81 58.73
N THR A 6 -31.31 -47.98 57.40
CA THR A 6 -30.07 -48.37 56.71
C THR A 6 -29.37 -47.08 56.25
N LEU A 7 -28.15 -46.84 56.74
CA LEU A 7 -27.29 -45.70 56.36
C LEU A 7 -26.55 -46.04 55.08
N GLY A 8 -26.91 -45.38 53.98
CA GLY A 8 -26.18 -45.45 52.70
C GLY A 8 -24.95 -44.56 52.72
N ARG A 9 -23.75 -45.12 52.53
CA ARG A 9 -22.50 -44.38 52.36
C ARG A 9 -22.36 -43.89 50.91
N LEU A 10 -22.39 -42.58 50.74
CA LEU A 10 -21.97 -41.96 49.48
C LEU A 10 -20.43 -41.97 49.42
N PHE A 11 -19.85 -42.62 48.43
CA PHE A 11 -18.47 -42.48 48.03
C PHE A 11 -18.38 -41.32 46.97
N ALA A 12 -17.87 -40.19 47.37
CA ALA A 12 -17.48 -39.12 46.43
C ALA A 12 -16.13 -39.47 45.80
N GLY A 13 -16.15 -39.94 44.57
CA GLY A 13 -14.94 -40.15 43.78
C GLY A 13 -14.38 -38.82 43.30
N LEU A 14 -13.24 -38.42 43.82
CA LEU A 14 -12.45 -37.26 43.32
C LEU A 14 -11.71 -37.68 42.05
N ALA A 15 -12.22 -37.32 40.88
CA ALA A 15 -11.50 -37.49 39.63
C ALA A 15 -10.42 -36.40 39.54
N ALA A 16 -9.17 -36.76 39.76
CA ALA A 16 -8.04 -35.89 39.52
C ALA A 16 -7.80 -35.77 38.00
N LEU A 17 -8.11 -34.61 37.44
CA LEU A 17 -7.78 -34.29 36.05
C LEU A 17 -6.28 -34.03 35.96
N VAL A 18 -5.49 -34.98 35.51
CA VAL A 18 -4.06 -34.79 35.17
C VAL A 18 -4.01 -34.10 33.83
N VAL A 19 -3.84 -32.78 33.82
CA VAL A 19 -3.45 -32.03 32.62
C VAL A 19 -1.99 -32.31 32.39
N ALA A 20 -1.68 -33.27 31.51
CA ALA A 20 -0.34 -33.47 31.00
C ALA A 20 0.03 -32.28 30.11
N GLY A 21 0.67 -31.29 30.70
CA GLY A 21 1.31 -30.22 29.92
C GLY A 21 2.46 -30.84 29.12
N GLN A 22 2.25 -31.03 27.82
CA GLN A 22 3.34 -31.31 26.89
C GLN A 22 4.15 -30.03 26.77
N THR A 23 5.25 -29.94 27.49
CA THR A 23 6.30 -28.94 27.24
C THR A 23 7.00 -29.34 25.95
N ASP A 24 6.70 -28.65 24.87
CA ASP A 24 7.41 -28.76 23.61
C ASP A 24 8.85 -28.29 23.83
N LEU A 25 9.78 -29.24 23.97
CA LEU A 25 11.20 -28.98 24.27
C LEU A 25 11.97 -28.42 23.07
N THR A 26 11.31 -28.23 21.90
CA THR A 26 12.01 -27.74 20.70
C THR A 26 11.98 -26.23 20.55
N GLY A 27 11.09 -25.51 21.27
CA GLY A 27 10.99 -24.03 21.18
C GLY A 27 10.73 -23.47 19.78
N ILE A 28 10.56 -24.33 18.78
CA ILE A 28 10.30 -23.95 17.40
C ILE A 28 8.78 -23.89 17.23
N ARG A 29 8.22 -22.69 17.40
CA ARG A 29 6.87 -22.45 16.89
C ARG A 29 6.93 -22.60 15.36
N PRO A 30 6.04 -23.41 14.74
CA PRO A 30 5.93 -23.39 13.29
C PRO A 30 5.72 -21.93 12.87
N ALA A 31 6.49 -21.45 11.91
CA ALA A 31 6.24 -20.15 11.30
C ALA A 31 4.78 -20.17 10.81
N GLU A 32 3.95 -19.30 11.37
CA GLU A 32 2.57 -19.14 10.92
C GLU A 32 2.65 -18.84 9.43
N ALA A 33 2.11 -19.73 8.59
CA ALA A 33 2.13 -19.54 7.15
C ALA A 33 1.38 -18.24 6.87
N GLN A 34 2.12 -17.19 6.46
CA GLN A 34 1.53 -15.92 6.10
C GLN A 34 0.48 -16.18 5.02
N GLN A 35 -0.75 -15.76 5.28
CA GLN A 35 -1.80 -15.86 4.27
C GLN A 35 -1.35 -15.11 3.01
N PRO A 36 -1.56 -15.69 1.81
CA PRO A 36 -1.18 -15.03 0.57
C PRO A 36 -1.86 -13.66 0.46
N ALA A 37 -1.13 -12.67 -0.02
CA ALA A 37 -1.66 -11.33 -0.20
C ALA A 37 -2.88 -11.35 -1.13
N ARG A 38 -3.94 -10.65 -0.74
CA ARG A 38 -5.11 -10.44 -1.60
C ARG A 38 -4.78 -9.36 -2.62
N ARG A 39 -4.77 -9.71 -3.90
CA ARG A 39 -4.43 -8.81 -5.00
C ARG A 39 -5.55 -8.76 -6.01
N GLU A 40 -5.80 -7.56 -6.50
CA GLU A 40 -6.85 -7.31 -7.47
C GLU A 40 -6.43 -6.19 -8.43
N ILE A 41 -6.79 -6.33 -9.70
CA ILE A 41 -6.76 -5.26 -10.68
C ILE A 41 -8.18 -5.04 -11.15
N SER A 42 -8.69 -3.82 -10.96
CA SER A 42 -10.01 -3.41 -11.39
C SER A 42 -9.93 -2.16 -12.27
N LYS A 43 -10.81 -2.06 -13.25
CA LYS A 43 -10.90 -0.89 -14.14
C LYS A 43 -11.64 0.24 -13.42
N ILE A 44 -11.08 1.46 -13.45
CA ILE A 44 -11.72 2.66 -12.90
C ILE A 44 -12.54 3.36 -14.00
N ALA A 45 -11.86 3.83 -15.05
CA ALA A 45 -12.45 4.53 -16.19
C ALA A 45 -11.48 4.51 -17.37
N GLY A 46 -12.00 4.56 -18.60
CA GLY A 46 -11.13 4.56 -19.79
C GLY A 46 -10.12 3.41 -19.78
N GLU A 47 -8.84 3.71 -19.85
CA GLU A 47 -7.74 2.75 -19.68
C GLU A 47 -6.96 2.97 -18.37
N LEU A 48 -7.63 3.55 -17.37
CA LEU A 48 -7.12 3.71 -15.99
C LEU A 48 -7.63 2.56 -15.11
N TYR A 49 -6.72 1.95 -14.38
CA TYR A 49 -6.95 0.80 -13.51
C TYR A 49 -6.45 1.06 -12.09
N MET A 50 -7.11 0.44 -11.11
CA MET A 50 -6.63 0.32 -9.73
C MET A 50 -5.96 -1.04 -9.54
N PHE A 51 -4.81 -1.04 -8.92
CA PHE A 51 -4.18 -2.21 -8.33
C PHE A 51 -4.32 -2.15 -6.80
N ARG A 52 -4.85 -3.19 -6.22
CA ARG A 52 -4.95 -3.37 -4.77
C ARG A 52 -4.09 -4.52 -4.30
N ASN A 53 -3.32 -4.28 -3.24
CA ASN A 53 -2.54 -5.31 -2.54
C ASN A 53 -2.88 -5.22 -1.05
N ASN A 54 -3.77 -6.08 -0.56
CA ASN A 54 -4.38 -6.01 0.77
C ASN A 54 -5.09 -4.65 0.98
N PHE A 55 -4.54 -3.80 1.86
CA PHE A 55 -5.09 -2.47 2.18
C PHE A 55 -4.52 -1.34 1.31
N HIS A 56 -3.39 -1.57 0.64
CA HIS A 56 -2.74 -0.56 -0.19
C HIS A 56 -3.32 -0.56 -1.59
N SER A 57 -3.44 0.62 -2.16
CA SER A 57 -3.93 0.82 -3.53
C SER A 57 -2.97 1.69 -4.31
N SER A 58 -2.75 1.37 -5.57
CA SER A 58 -2.10 2.21 -6.55
C SER A 58 -2.90 2.22 -7.85
N VAL A 59 -2.57 3.12 -8.77
CA VAL A 59 -3.25 3.22 -10.05
C VAL A 59 -2.26 3.11 -11.20
N PHE A 60 -2.73 2.65 -12.36
CA PHE A 60 -1.94 2.67 -13.58
C PHE A 60 -2.80 2.93 -14.81
N ALA A 61 -2.25 3.68 -15.76
CA ALA A 61 -2.88 3.95 -17.04
C ALA A 61 -2.18 3.16 -18.16
N VAL A 62 -2.97 2.45 -18.97
CA VAL A 62 -2.50 1.68 -20.12
C VAL A 62 -2.61 2.54 -21.37
N THR A 63 -1.53 2.65 -22.14
CA THR A 63 -1.49 3.45 -23.36
C THR A 63 -0.89 2.64 -24.53
N PRO A 64 -1.06 3.05 -25.78
CA PRO A 64 -0.40 2.40 -26.92
C PRO A 64 1.14 2.43 -26.86
N ALA A 65 1.73 3.35 -26.07
CA ALA A 65 3.18 3.54 -25.96
C ALA A 65 3.79 2.91 -24.70
N GLY A 66 2.98 2.26 -23.85
CA GLY A 66 3.39 1.66 -22.58
C GLY A 66 2.47 2.06 -21.43
N ILE A 67 2.91 1.82 -20.21
CA ILE A 67 2.11 2.02 -19.00
C ILE A 67 2.73 3.13 -18.13
N ILE A 68 1.88 3.99 -17.59
CA ILE A 68 2.20 4.91 -16.49
C ILE A 68 1.67 4.25 -15.22
N ALA A 69 2.56 3.89 -14.30
CA ALA A 69 2.18 3.26 -13.02
C ALA A 69 2.54 4.18 -11.85
N THR A 70 1.86 3.97 -10.72
CA THR A 70 2.15 4.65 -9.46
C THR A 70 2.54 3.63 -8.39
N ASP A 71 3.09 4.07 -7.31
CA ASP A 71 3.38 3.35 -6.06
C ASP A 71 3.50 1.82 -6.16
N PRO A 72 4.72 1.26 -6.15
CA PRO A 72 4.94 -0.19 -6.24
C PRO A 72 4.52 -0.97 -4.98
N ILE A 73 4.28 -0.28 -3.85
CA ILE A 73 3.80 -0.79 -2.56
C ILE A 73 4.87 -1.61 -1.82
N ASN A 74 5.35 -2.67 -2.42
CA ASN A 74 6.49 -3.49 -1.98
C ASN A 74 6.99 -4.38 -3.11
N ALA A 75 8.19 -4.95 -2.95
CA ALA A 75 8.83 -5.72 -4.02
C ALA A 75 8.04 -6.96 -4.48
N ASP A 76 7.26 -7.60 -3.60
CA ASP A 76 6.43 -8.75 -3.96
C ASP A 76 5.18 -8.33 -4.73
N ALA A 77 4.52 -7.24 -4.30
CA ALA A 77 3.42 -6.62 -5.04
C ALA A 77 3.85 -6.10 -6.41
N ALA A 78 5.01 -5.44 -6.48
CA ALA A 78 5.60 -4.92 -7.71
C ALA A 78 5.90 -6.03 -8.73
N ARG A 79 6.52 -7.13 -8.30
CA ARG A 79 6.78 -8.30 -9.17
C ARG A 79 5.49 -8.92 -9.70
N TRP A 80 4.49 -9.07 -8.84
CA TRP A 80 3.19 -9.59 -9.23
C TRP A 80 2.52 -8.66 -10.24
N LEU A 81 2.47 -7.36 -9.95
CA LEU A 81 1.87 -6.37 -10.85
C LEU A 81 2.58 -6.37 -12.21
N LYS A 82 3.92 -6.36 -12.25
CA LYS A 82 4.70 -6.39 -13.50
C LYS A 82 4.35 -7.61 -14.36
N ALA A 83 4.19 -8.79 -13.75
CA ALA A 83 3.80 -10.01 -14.45
C ALA A 83 2.35 -9.92 -15.00
N GLU A 84 1.41 -9.38 -14.22
CA GLU A 84 0.03 -9.18 -14.67
C GLU A 84 -0.07 -8.15 -15.81
N LEU A 85 0.69 -7.05 -15.74
CA LEU A 85 0.74 -6.03 -16.78
C LEU A 85 1.27 -6.62 -18.10
N GLN A 86 2.32 -7.44 -18.02
CA GLN A 86 2.84 -8.15 -19.19
C GLN A 86 1.81 -9.13 -19.77
N THR A 87 1.14 -9.90 -18.91
CA THR A 87 0.17 -10.92 -19.35
C THR A 87 -1.09 -10.30 -19.95
N ARG A 88 -1.63 -9.24 -19.34
CA ARG A 88 -2.91 -8.65 -19.72
C ARG A 88 -2.80 -7.67 -20.88
N PHE A 89 -1.72 -6.87 -20.88
CA PHE A 89 -1.61 -5.74 -21.80
C PHE A 89 -0.42 -5.86 -22.76
N ASN A 90 0.54 -6.74 -22.48
CA ASN A 90 1.79 -6.89 -23.25
C ASN A 90 2.52 -5.55 -23.44
N GLN A 91 2.52 -4.71 -22.38
CA GLN A 91 3.11 -3.38 -22.38
C GLN A 91 4.06 -3.21 -21.20
N PRO A 92 5.25 -2.59 -21.40
CA PRO A 92 6.16 -2.26 -20.32
C PRO A 92 5.69 -1.02 -19.56
N VAL A 93 6.04 -0.93 -18.27
CA VAL A 93 5.95 0.32 -17.51
C VAL A 93 7.02 1.28 -18.02
N ARG A 94 6.62 2.48 -18.45
CA ARG A 94 7.51 3.54 -18.96
C ARG A 94 7.76 4.63 -17.95
N TYR A 95 6.78 4.92 -17.11
CA TYR A 95 6.89 5.85 -16.00
C TYR A 95 6.38 5.20 -14.74
N LEU A 96 7.13 5.33 -13.65
CA LEU A 96 6.74 4.96 -12.30
C LEU A 96 6.75 6.22 -11.44
N ILE A 97 5.60 6.61 -10.91
CA ILE A 97 5.42 7.84 -10.16
C ILE A 97 5.22 7.49 -8.69
N TYR A 98 6.04 8.03 -7.81
CA TYR A 98 5.83 7.89 -6.37
C TYR A 98 4.92 9.00 -5.86
N SER A 99 3.86 8.62 -5.13
CA SER A 99 2.97 9.58 -4.49
C SER A 99 3.66 10.36 -3.37
N HIS A 100 4.49 9.68 -2.59
CA HIS A 100 5.33 10.22 -1.52
C HIS A 100 6.40 9.18 -1.14
N ASP A 101 7.26 9.49 -0.17
CA ASP A 101 8.45 8.69 0.15
C ASP A 101 8.24 7.53 1.14
N HIS A 102 7.03 7.32 1.69
CA HIS A 102 6.80 6.27 2.68
C HIS A 102 7.08 4.87 2.12
N ALA A 103 7.66 4.00 2.98
CA ALA A 103 8.18 2.70 2.57
C ALA A 103 7.12 1.78 1.98
N ASP A 104 5.90 1.84 2.46
CA ASP A 104 4.75 1.05 2.02
C ASP A 104 4.14 1.55 0.69
N HIS A 105 4.68 2.64 0.14
CA HIS A 105 4.37 3.17 -1.18
C HIS A 105 5.51 2.99 -2.17
N VAL A 106 6.74 3.40 -1.81
CA VAL A 106 7.87 3.40 -2.75
C VAL A 106 8.62 2.08 -2.84
N SER A 107 8.58 1.21 -1.80
CA SER A 107 9.37 -0.03 -1.80
C SER A 107 9.02 -0.93 -2.99
N GLY A 108 10.04 -1.50 -3.63
CA GLY A 108 9.87 -2.35 -4.81
C GLY A 108 9.93 -1.61 -6.14
N GLY A 109 10.17 -0.30 -6.15
CA GLY A 109 10.32 0.46 -7.40
C GLY A 109 11.46 -0.03 -8.29
N GLU A 110 12.49 -0.64 -7.72
CA GLU A 110 13.59 -1.26 -8.46
C GLU A 110 13.14 -2.38 -9.41
N VAL A 111 11.98 -3.00 -9.15
CA VAL A 111 11.40 -4.04 -10.03
C VAL A 111 11.08 -3.49 -11.41
N PHE A 112 10.80 -2.19 -11.53
CA PHE A 112 10.45 -1.53 -12.80
C PHE A 112 11.63 -0.75 -13.40
N ALA A 113 12.78 -0.69 -12.75
CA ALA A 113 13.92 0.14 -13.16
C ALA A 113 14.57 -0.27 -14.49
N ASP A 114 14.25 -1.45 -15.01
CA ASP A 114 14.69 -1.93 -16.32
C ASP A 114 13.97 -1.24 -17.50
N THR A 115 12.76 -0.70 -17.28
CA THR A 115 11.94 -0.13 -18.35
C THR A 115 11.33 1.23 -18.02
N ALA A 116 11.26 1.59 -16.74
CA ALA A 116 10.57 2.79 -16.26
C ALA A 116 11.53 3.90 -15.84
N VAL A 117 11.18 5.13 -16.19
CA VAL A 117 11.72 6.34 -15.56
C VAL A 117 10.94 6.58 -14.26
N VAL A 118 11.65 6.69 -13.15
CA VAL A 118 11.06 6.94 -11.83
C VAL A 118 10.94 8.43 -11.58
N ILE A 119 9.76 8.89 -11.18
CA ILE A 119 9.41 10.30 -10.96
C ILE A 119 8.88 10.49 -9.55
N ALA A 120 9.28 11.56 -8.86
CA ALA A 120 8.75 11.95 -7.57
C ALA A 120 8.87 13.46 -7.35
N HIS A 121 8.22 13.96 -6.29
CA HIS A 121 8.51 15.31 -5.79
C HIS A 121 9.97 15.40 -5.31
N GLU A 122 10.62 16.54 -5.51
CA GLU A 122 12.04 16.71 -5.20
C GLU A 122 12.39 16.40 -3.73
N ASN A 123 11.49 16.72 -2.79
CA ASN A 123 11.68 16.44 -1.37
C ASN A 123 11.67 14.94 -1.01
N ALA A 124 11.14 14.06 -1.86
CA ALA A 124 11.14 12.62 -1.63
C ALA A 124 12.54 12.00 -1.78
N THR A 125 13.33 12.50 -2.73
CA THR A 125 14.64 11.92 -3.05
C THR A 125 15.63 11.91 -1.88
N PRO A 126 15.85 12.99 -1.11
CA PRO A 126 16.76 12.97 0.03
C PRO A 126 16.30 12.01 1.13
N VAL A 127 15.00 11.83 1.34
CA VAL A 127 14.45 10.88 2.33
C VAL A 127 14.69 9.45 1.87
N ILE A 128 14.36 9.13 0.62
CA ILE A 128 14.58 7.80 0.02
C ILE A 128 16.05 7.38 0.15
N ILE A 129 16.98 8.29 -0.15
CA ILE A 129 18.42 8.02 -0.05
C ILE A 129 18.87 7.93 1.41
N GLY A 130 18.49 8.89 2.24
CA GLY A 130 18.91 9.00 3.64
C GLY A 130 18.45 7.82 4.50
N GLU A 131 17.23 7.35 4.28
CA GLU A 131 16.65 6.22 4.98
C GLU A 131 16.93 4.87 4.28
N LYS A 132 17.61 4.89 3.14
CA LYS A 132 17.96 3.69 2.37
C LYS A 132 16.72 2.86 2.01
N ARG A 133 15.65 3.53 1.56
CA ARG A 133 14.43 2.86 1.14
C ARG A 133 14.74 1.79 0.07
N PRO A 134 14.22 0.57 0.18
CA PRO A 134 14.46 -0.50 -0.81
C PRO A 134 13.66 -0.22 -2.09
N THR A 135 14.16 0.74 -2.89
CA THR A 135 13.48 1.20 -4.10
C THR A 135 14.47 1.84 -5.08
N ALA A 136 14.02 2.07 -6.32
CA ALA A 136 14.76 2.87 -7.28
C ALA A 136 14.71 4.36 -6.90
N VAL A 137 15.86 5.03 -6.90
CA VAL A 137 15.94 6.47 -6.67
C VAL A 137 15.30 7.21 -7.85
N PRO A 138 14.46 8.23 -7.61
CA PRO A 138 13.87 9.02 -8.68
C PRO A 138 14.91 9.63 -9.61
N GLN A 139 14.73 9.46 -10.93
CA GLN A 139 15.60 10.03 -11.97
C GLN A 139 15.11 11.40 -12.44
N VAL A 140 13.81 11.65 -12.29
CA VAL A 140 13.17 12.92 -12.61
C VAL A 140 12.43 13.42 -11.39
N THR A 141 12.62 14.69 -11.06
CA THR A 141 11.94 15.33 -9.93
C THR A 141 11.30 16.64 -10.35
N PHE A 142 10.31 17.09 -9.58
CA PHE A 142 9.63 18.37 -9.75
C PHE A 142 9.33 19.00 -8.40
N SER A 143 9.10 20.33 -8.37
CA SER A 143 8.90 21.08 -7.12
C SER A 143 7.45 21.55 -6.90
N ASP A 144 6.67 21.76 -7.97
CA ASP A 144 5.31 22.29 -7.89
C ASP A 144 4.34 21.48 -8.75
N ARG A 145 4.50 21.53 -10.07
CA ARG A 145 3.64 20.83 -11.04
C ARG A 145 4.46 20.18 -12.14
N MET A 146 3.97 19.05 -12.64
CA MET A 146 4.52 18.37 -13.80
C MET A 146 3.41 17.66 -14.55
N THR A 147 3.49 17.64 -15.87
CA THR A 147 2.60 16.79 -16.70
C THR A 147 3.44 15.71 -17.38
N ILE A 148 2.98 14.46 -17.25
CA ILE A 148 3.54 13.31 -17.96
C ILE A 148 2.60 12.96 -19.10
N GLU A 149 3.11 12.87 -20.31
CA GLU A 149 2.36 12.45 -21.47
C GLU A 149 2.93 11.17 -22.05
N LEU A 150 2.08 10.18 -22.30
CA LEU A 150 2.46 8.92 -22.93
C LEU A 150 1.30 8.39 -23.77
N GLY A 151 1.54 8.17 -25.06
CA GLY A 151 0.56 7.54 -25.95
C GLY A 151 -0.82 8.20 -26.00
N GLY A 152 -0.88 9.53 -25.81
CA GLY A 152 -2.12 10.32 -25.79
C GLY A 152 -2.81 10.40 -24.41
N THR A 153 -2.23 9.81 -23.38
CA THR A 153 -2.69 9.94 -21.99
C THR A 153 -1.83 10.93 -21.25
N ALA A 154 -2.45 11.89 -20.57
CA ALA A 154 -1.78 12.85 -19.70
C ALA A 154 -2.06 12.52 -18.23
N VAL A 155 -1.05 12.65 -17.38
CA VAL A 155 -1.14 12.62 -15.92
C VAL A 155 -0.56 13.92 -15.39
N GLU A 156 -1.36 14.68 -14.68
CA GLU A 156 -0.96 15.94 -14.08
C GLU A 156 -0.60 15.73 -12.61
N LEU A 157 0.64 16.00 -12.27
CA LEU A 157 1.19 15.89 -10.93
C LEU A 157 1.17 17.27 -10.28
N THR A 158 0.68 17.37 -9.06
CA THR A 158 0.67 18.63 -8.29
C THR A 158 1.14 18.37 -6.86
N TYR A 159 2.06 19.20 -6.39
CA TYR A 159 2.40 19.28 -4.98
C TYR A 159 1.58 20.40 -4.32
N PRO A 160 0.56 20.08 -3.51
CA PRO A 160 -0.31 21.09 -2.92
C PRO A 160 0.32 21.80 -1.73
N GLY A 161 1.48 21.36 -1.25
CA GLY A 161 2.14 21.79 -0.04
C GLY A 161 2.30 20.65 0.96
N ARG A 162 2.84 20.94 2.13
CA ARG A 162 3.01 19.96 3.20
C ARG A 162 1.65 19.47 3.69
N ASN A 163 1.52 18.15 3.87
CA ASN A 163 0.28 17.51 4.30
C ASN A 163 0.60 16.20 5.04
N HIS A 164 0.22 15.03 4.52
CA HIS A 164 0.58 13.72 5.04
C HIS A 164 2.10 13.51 5.12
N SER A 165 2.86 14.11 4.20
CA SER A 165 4.32 14.24 4.24
C SER A 165 4.74 15.59 3.66
N ASN A 166 6.05 15.89 3.63
CA ASN A 166 6.57 17.10 2.97
C ASN A 166 6.74 16.94 1.46
N ASN A 167 6.28 15.83 0.90
CA ASN A 167 6.48 15.49 -0.51
C ASN A 167 5.29 14.72 -1.14
N SER A 168 4.18 14.57 -0.41
CA SER A 168 2.96 13.94 -0.94
C SER A 168 2.34 14.78 -2.04
N ILE A 169 2.08 14.15 -3.18
CA ILE A 169 1.50 14.78 -4.37
C ILE A 169 0.11 14.22 -4.65
N VAL A 170 -0.65 14.95 -5.45
CA VAL A 170 -1.86 14.46 -6.10
C VAL A 170 -1.61 14.24 -7.58
N MET A 171 -2.29 13.26 -8.17
CA MET A 171 -2.18 12.87 -9.57
C MET A 171 -3.55 12.93 -10.22
N ARG A 172 -3.73 13.85 -11.15
CA ARG A 172 -4.99 13.99 -11.90
C ARG A 172 -4.87 13.31 -13.26
N PHE A 173 -5.87 12.51 -13.58
CA PHE A 173 -6.07 11.88 -14.88
C PHE A 173 -7.24 12.61 -15.57
N PRO A 174 -6.97 13.67 -16.34
CA PRO A 174 -8.01 14.59 -16.81
C PRO A 174 -9.02 13.92 -17.74
N ASN A 175 -8.59 13.02 -18.62
CA ASN A 175 -9.46 12.31 -19.55
C ASN A 175 -10.48 11.41 -18.83
N GLU A 176 -10.05 10.75 -17.77
CA GLU A 176 -10.85 9.85 -16.94
C GLU A 176 -11.63 10.60 -15.84
N ARG A 177 -11.27 11.86 -15.59
CA ARG A 177 -11.81 12.70 -14.50
C ARG A 177 -11.59 12.05 -13.13
N VAL A 178 -10.41 11.48 -12.92
CA VAL A 178 -10.00 10.80 -11.69
C VAL A 178 -8.86 11.57 -11.04
N LEU A 179 -8.93 11.73 -9.72
CA LEU A 179 -7.85 12.21 -8.86
C LEU A 179 -7.38 11.05 -7.99
N PHE A 180 -6.08 10.80 -7.97
CA PHE A 180 -5.42 9.88 -7.05
C PHE A 180 -4.60 10.67 -6.03
N ALA A 181 -4.96 10.56 -4.76
CA ALA A 181 -4.39 11.37 -3.67
C ALA A 181 -4.02 10.53 -2.43
N VAL A 182 -3.96 9.25 -2.60
CA VAL A 182 -3.63 8.17 -1.64
C VAL A 182 -3.82 8.59 -0.15
N ASP A 183 -2.79 8.66 0.66
CA ASP A 183 -2.89 8.89 2.12
C ASP A 183 -3.22 10.34 2.50
N PHE A 184 -3.10 11.26 1.55
CA PHE A 184 -3.43 12.67 1.75
C PHE A 184 -4.94 12.91 1.83
N ILE A 185 -5.74 12.23 0.98
CA ILE A 185 -7.21 12.38 0.94
C ILE A 185 -7.84 10.98 1.09
N PRO A 186 -8.08 10.51 2.33
CA PRO A 186 -8.75 9.23 2.55
C PRO A 186 -10.23 9.34 2.17
N VAL A 187 -10.69 8.48 1.25
CA VAL A 187 -12.08 8.45 0.79
C VAL A 187 -12.89 7.48 1.64
N ASP A 188 -14.05 7.92 2.13
CA ASP A 188 -14.96 7.14 2.99
C ASP A 188 -14.29 6.56 4.25
N SER A 189 -13.21 7.19 4.72
CA SER A 189 -12.46 6.77 5.89
C SER A 189 -11.85 7.98 6.61
N ILE A 190 -11.37 7.75 7.82
CA ILE A 190 -10.56 8.75 8.53
C ILE A 190 -9.08 8.53 8.19
N ALA A 191 -8.29 9.59 8.22
CA ALA A 191 -6.85 9.50 8.09
C ALA A 191 -6.26 8.55 9.15
N PHE A 192 -5.17 7.88 8.80
CA PHE A 192 -4.49 6.97 9.72
C PHE A 192 -4.06 7.70 10.99
N ARG A 193 -4.20 7.05 12.15
CA ARG A 193 -3.99 7.67 13.48
C ARG A 193 -2.55 8.09 13.78
N ASP A 194 -1.59 7.42 13.15
CA ASP A 194 -0.17 7.67 13.38
C ASP A 194 0.33 8.65 12.30
N PHE A 195 0.73 9.86 12.74
CA PHE A 195 1.16 10.97 11.89
C PHE A 195 2.60 11.40 12.21
N PRO A 196 3.60 10.48 12.17
CA PRO A 196 4.94 10.77 12.71
C PRO A 196 5.65 11.91 11.99
N ASP A 197 5.38 12.12 10.71
CA ASP A 197 6.00 13.12 9.85
C ASP A 197 4.99 13.98 9.08
N SER A 198 3.72 13.97 9.52
CA SER A 198 2.65 14.76 8.92
C SER A 198 2.64 16.21 9.40
N TYR A 199 2.10 17.10 8.57
CA TYR A 199 2.02 18.55 8.79
C TYR A 199 0.55 18.96 8.94
N LEU A 200 -0.04 18.71 10.10
CA LEU A 200 -1.47 18.90 10.32
C LEU A 200 -1.94 20.33 10.12
N ASP A 201 -1.12 21.32 10.52
CA ASP A 201 -1.45 22.74 10.37
C ASP A 201 -1.51 23.16 8.88
N ASP A 202 -0.69 22.54 8.03
CA ASP A 202 -0.64 22.82 6.59
C ASP A 202 -1.65 21.98 5.80
N TRP A 203 -2.18 20.90 6.38
CA TRP A 203 -3.02 19.92 5.68
C TRP A 203 -4.29 20.54 5.09
N ILE A 204 -4.97 21.39 5.87
CA ILE A 204 -6.19 22.07 5.44
C ILE A 204 -5.92 23.02 4.27
N GLU A 205 -4.81 23.77 4.33
CA GLU A 205 -4.42 24.68 3.24
C GLU A 205 -4.04 23.90 1.97
N SER A 206 -3.42 22.74 2.12
CA SER A 206 -3.11 21.84 1.00
C SER A 206 -4.37 21.24 0.38
N LEU A 207 -5.40 20.89 1.17
CA LEU A 207 -6.69 20.44 0.68
C LEU A 207 -7.39 21.50 -0.18
N LYS A 208 -7.42 22.76 0.29
CA LYS A 208 -8.00 23.88 -0.48
C LYS A 208 -7.36 24.05 -1.86
N LYS A 209 -6.03 23.89 -1.95
CA LYS A 209 -5.29 23.97 -3.23
C LYS A 209 -5.59 22.84 -4.21
N VAL A 210 -6.17 21.74 -3.73
CA VAL A 210 -6.59 20.63 -4.59
C VAL A 210 -8.01 20.85 -5.11
N GLU A 211 -8.85 21.61 -4.38
CA GLU A 211 -10.21 21.98 -4.80
C GLU A 211 -10.21 23.04 -5.92
N ASP A 212 -9.21 23.95 -5.94
CA ASP A 212 -9.03 25.01 -6.95
C ASP A 212 -8.48 24.47 -8.28
#